data_767eac9ac4f866f4f9cf1e3960ef3014
#
_entry.id   767eac9ac4f866f4f9cf1e3960ef3014
#
_cell.length_a   1.000
_cell.length_b   1.000
_cell.length_c   1.000
_cell.angle_alpha   90.00
_cell.angle_beta   90.00
_cell.angle_gamma   90.00
#
_symmetry.space_group_name_H-M   'P 1'
#
loop_
_entity.id
_entity.type
_entity.pdbx_description
1 polymer ?
#
loop_
_entity_poly.entity_id
_entity_poly.type
_entity_poly.pdbx_seq_one_letter_code
_entity_poly.pdbx_strand_id
1 'polypeptide(L)'
;MQCDILQTPPFQAFLADLEALGVTLVEEGGRAYVVIAARSNLRFWLLPLDNARVATAGLEMLQPVNHTAKAAKFVASAMAKLGFYRFLGKRQFRFLILPDFSHAFGLQSTHVAYFTGTDGPHRKTSMQVMDINGVILGYVKLSRKNYIRPYLRNEAEMLERVRALDIESADIPRVLALYDNIDFTLLVTDSCKSADVNSPLQLKALHLKWL
;
A
#
# COMPACT_ATOMS: atom_id res chain seq x y z
N MET A 1 25.15 0.37 -14.68
CA MET A 1 25.37 0.11 -13.23
C MET A 1 23.99 -0.21 -12.62
N GLN A 2 23.70 -1.50 -12.40
CA GLN A 2 22.45 -1.90 -11.73
C GLN A 2 22.68 -1.68 -10.22
N CYS A 3 22.14 -0.61 -9.69
CA CYS A 3 22.12 -0.42 -8.24
C CYS A 3 21.36 -1.60 -7.62
N ASP A 4 21.98 -2.27 -6.66
CA ASP A 4 21.30 -3.35 -5.94
C ASP A 4 20.19 -2.73 -5.10
N ILE A 5 18.94 -3.09 -5.39
CA ILE A 5 17.75 -2.57 -4.69
C ILE A 5 17.92 -2.73 -3.18
N LEU A 6 18.47 -3.86 -2.75
CA LEU A 6 18.71 -4.17 -1.34
C LEU A 6 19.64 -3.15 -0.66
N GLN A 7 20.54 -2.51 -1.39
CA GLN A 7 21.49 -1.54 -0.86
C GLN A 7 20.96 -0.09 -0.87
N THR A 8 19.76 0.13 -1.39
CA THR A 8 19.20 1.49 -1.41
C THR A 8 18.63 1.88 -0.04
N PRO A 9 18.90 3.11 0.45
CA PRO A 9 18.43 3.53 1.77
C PRO A 9 16.92 3.37 2.00
N PRO A 10 16.02 3.72 1.05
CA PRO A 10 14.59 3.55 1.29
C PRO A 10 14.15 2.09 1.32
N PHE A 11 14.85 1.18 0.61
CA PHE A 11 14.54 -0.24 0.67
C PHE A 11 15.06 -0.88 1.97
N GLN A 12 16.24 -0.49 2.43
CA GLN A 12 16.79 -0.89 3.73
C GLN A 12 15.86 -0.44 4.89
N ALA A 13 15.42 0.81 4.85
CA ALA A 13 14.50 1.33 5.84
C ALA A 13 13.13 0.62 5.81
N PHE A 14 12.67 0.20 4.62
CA PHE A 14 11.46 -0.62 4.45
C PHE A 14 11.65 -2.01 5.07
N LEU A 15 12.78 -2.69 4.82
CA LEU A 15 13.05 -3.99 5.43
C LEU A 15 13.08 -3.90 6.95
N ALA A 16 13.71 -2.86 7.51
CA ALA A 16 13.73 -2.64 8.95
C ALA A 16 12.32 -2.34 9.52
N ASP A 17 11.45 -1.68 8.75
CA ASP A 17 10.04 -1.49 9.14
C ASP A 17 9.29 -2.83 9.16
N LEU A 18 9.53 -3.72 8.20
CA LEU A 18 8.93 -5.05 8.16
C LEU A 18 9.46 -5.95 9.28
N GLU A 19 10.76 -5.90 9.57
CA GLU A 19 11.38 -6.65 10.65
C GLU A 19 10.75 -6.31 12.01
N ALA A 20 10.41 -5.04 12.25
CA ALA A 20 9.69 -4.62 13.45
C ALA A 20 8.29 -5.25 13.59
N LEU A 21 7.71 -5.72 12.48
CA LEU A 21 6.45 -6.51 12.44
C LEU A 21 6.71 -8.03 12.47
N GLY A 22 7.96 -8.47 12.65
CA GLY A 22 8.35 -9.89 12.65
C GLY A 22 8.47 -10.51 11.25
N VAL A 23 8.39 -9.70 10.19
CA VAL A 23 8.53 -10.17 8.79
C VAL A 23 10.00 -10.33 8.44
N THR A 24 10.36 -11.49 7.92
CA THR A 24 11.75 -11.80 7.57
C THR A 24 11.90 -12.04 6.07
N LEU A 25 12.91 -11.43 5.47
CA LEU A 25 13.33 -11.71 4.10
C LEU A 25 14.03 -13.08 4.06
N VAL A 26 13.64 -13.94 3.11
CA VAL A 26 14.20 -15.28 2.95
C VAL A 26 14.54 -15.56 1.48
N GLU A 27 15.47 -16.46 1.24
CA GLU A 27 15.85 -16.89 -0.12
C GLU A 27 14.85 -17.90 -0.67
N GLU A 28 14.41 -18.83 0.18
CA GLU A 28 13.48 -19.90 -0.19
C GLU A 28 12.28 -19.96 0.76
N GLY A 29 11.21 -20.57 0.32
CA GLY A 29 9.95 -20.62 1.08
C GLY A 29 9.24 -19.29 1.12
N GLY A 30 8.31 -19.12 2.07
CA GLY A 30 7.57 -17.88 2.26
C GLY A 30 6.73 -17.45 1.07
N ARG A 31 6.16 -16.25 1.16
CA ARG A 31 5.35 -15.64 0.11
C ARG A 31 6.20 -14.80 -0.83
N ALA A 32 6.02 -14.99 -2.14
CA ALA A 32 6.80 -14.30 -3.17
C ALA A 32 6.17 -12.96 -3.57
N TYR A 33 7.03 -11.97 -3.81
CA TYR A 33 6.69 -10.63 -4.25
C TYR A 33 7.53 -10.23 -5.45
N VAL A 34 6.92 -9.58 -6.43
CA VAL A 34 7.65 -8.90 -7.51
C VAL A 34 7.86 -7.44 -7.16
N VAL A 35 9.05 -6.92 -7.46
CA VAL A 35 9.39 -5.51 -7.22
C VAL A 35 9.25 -4.69 -8.49
N ILE A 36 8.46 -3.64 -8.39
CA ILE A 36 8.39 -2.57 -9.39
C ILE A 36 9.14 -1.36 -8.85
N ALA A 37 10.14 -0.89 -9.60
CA ALA A 37 10.93 0.28 -9.24
C ALA A 37 10.54 1.48 -10.11
N ALA A 38 10.41 2.66 -9.52
CA ALA A 38 10.31 3.91 -10.27
C ALA A 38 11.65 4.23 -10.95
N ARG A 39 11.58 4.76 -12.18
CA ARG A 39 12.80 5.07 -12.95
C ARG A 39 13.56 6.29 -12.43
N SER A 40 12.85 7.27 -11.88
CA SER A 40 13.40 8.60 -11.56
C SER A 40 13.64 8.85 -10.08
N ASN A 41 13.18 7.96 -9.21
CA ASN A 41 13.35 8.08 -7.77
C ASN A 41 13.39 6.69 -7.11
N LEU A 42 13.94 6.61 -5.92
CA LEU A 42 14.13 5.36 -5.18
C LEU A 42 12.80 4.92 -4.51
N ARG A 43 11.75 4.74 -5.31
CA ARG A 43 10.44 4.25 -4.88
C ARG A 43 10.23 2.83 -5.37
N PHE A 44 9.80 1.96 -4.48
CA PHE A 44 9.58 0.56 -4.80
C PHE A 44 8.18 0.14 -4.35
N TRP A 45 7.53 -0.65 -5.19
CA TRP A 45 6.29 -1.34 -4.88
C TRP A 45 6.54 -2.84 -4.94
N LEU A 46 6.06 -3.55 -3.95
CA LEU A 46 6.14 -5.00 -3.87
C LEU A 46 4.73 -5.56 -4.01
N LEU A 47 4.52 -6.30 -5.09
CA LEU A 47 3.22 -6.91 -5.40
C LEU A 47 3.26 -8.39 -5.06
N PRO A 48 2.28 -8.91 -4.32
CA PRO A 48 2.21 -10.32 -3.99
C PRO A 48 1.96 -11.15 -5.25
N LEU A 49 2.60 -12.31 -5.34
CA LEU A 49 2.51 -13.25 -6.45
C LEU A 49 1.59 -14.45 -6.16
N ASP A 50 0.61 -14.27 -5.27
CA ASP A 50 -0.31 -15.33 -4.86
C ASP A 50 -1.23 -15.75 -6.01
N ASN A 51 -1.88 -14.78 -6.63
CA ASN A 51 -2.73 -14.99 -7.79
C ASN A 51 -2.87 -13.70 -8.64
N ALA A 52 -3.45 -13.84 -9.83
CA ALA A 52 -3.61 -12.74 -10.78
C ALA A 52 -4.50 -11.59 -10.25
N ARG A 53 -5.55 -11.90 -9.49
CA ARG A 53 -6.47 -10.90 -8.95
C ARG A 53 -5.79 -10.02 -7.92
N VAL A 54 -5.09 -10.64 -6.97
CA VAL A 54 -4.34 -9.96 -5.92
C VAL A 54 -3.18 -9.14 -6.50
N ALA A 55 -2.43 -9.70 -7.47
CA ALA A 55 -1.36 -8.97 -8.15
C ALA A 55 -1.89 -7.75 -8.92
N THR A 56 -3.04 -7.90 -9.62
CA THR A 56 -3.70 -6.79 -10.34
C THR A 56 -4.16 -5.70 -9.37
N ALA A 57 -4.80 -6.07 -8.26
CA ALA A 57 -5.24 -5.12 -7.24
C ALA A 57 -4.06 -4.39 -6.59
N GLY A 58 -2.94 -5.08 -6.36
CA GLY A 58 -1.70 -4.47 -5.86
C GLY A 58 -1.17 -3.35 -6.76
N LEU A 59 -1.39 -3.43 -8.08
CA LEU A 59 -1.03 -2.35 -9.02
C LEU A 59 -1.81 -1.05 -8.78
N GLU A 60 -2.93 -1.08 -8.06
CA GLU A 60 -3.67 0.14 -7.72
C GLU A 60 -2.93 1.07 -6.75
N MET A 61 -1.93 0.56 -6.05
CA MET A 61 -1.00 1.41 -5.27
C MET A 61 -0.12 2.31 -6.16
N LEU A 62 0.09 1.94 -7.43
CA LEU A 62 0.83 2.78 -8.37
C LEU A 62 -0.08 3.89 -8.86
N GLN A 63 0.26 5.13 -8.52
CA GLN A 63 -0.46 6.34 -8.95
C GLN A 63 0.43 7.15 -9.91
N PRO A 64 0.51 6.74 -11.19
CA PRO A 64 1.34 7.42 -12.17
C PRO A 64 0.78 8.79 -12.53
N VAL A 65 1.65 9.81 -12.55
CA VAL A 65 1.27 11.18 -12.90
C VAL A 65 1.35 11.40 -14.40
N ASN A 66 2.41 10.91 -15.06
CA ASN A 66 2.64 11.13 -16.48
C ASN A 66 1.98 10.07 -17.38
N HIS A 67 1.74 10.40 -18.64
CA HIS A 67 1.05 9.55 -19.60
C HIS A 67 1.78 8.23 -19.87
N THR A 68 3.12 8.26 -19.97
CA THR A 68 3.93 7.05 -20.20
C THR A 68 3.82 6.06 -19.05
N ALA A 69 3.84 6.54 -17.81
CA ALA A 69 3.67 5.68 -16.64
C ALA A 69 2.22 5.19 -16.50
N LYS A 70 1.21 5.98 -16.91
CA LYS A 70 -0.19 5.51 -16.99
C LYS A 70 -0.34 4.38 -18.01
N ALA A 71 0.24 4.54 -19.22
CA ALA A 71 0.26 3.48 -20.22
C ALA A 71 0.99 2.23 -19.71
N ALA A 72 2.13 2.37 -19.07
CA ALA A 72 2.86 1.25 -18.47
C ALA A 72 2.03 0.53 -17.39
N LYS A 73 1.32 1.26 -16.50
CA LYS A 73 0.39 0.68 -15.52
C LYS A 73 -0.73 -0.10 -16.22
N PHE A 74 -1.32 0.47 -17.28
CA PHE A 74 -2.37 -0.20 -18.06
C PHE A 74 -1.89 -1.52 -18.64
N VAL A 75 -0.72 -1.53 -19.31
CA VAL A 75 -0.11 -2.75 -19.84
C VAL A 75 0.19 -3.76 -18.74
N ALA A 76 0.77 -3.32 -17.62
CA ALA A 76 1.05 -4.18 -16.47
C ALA A 76 -0.24 -4.81 -15.91
N SER A 77 -1.34 -4.04 -15.81
CA SER A 77 -2.64 -4.54 -15.35
C SER A 77 -3.22 -5.58 -16.32
N ALA A 78 -3.11 -5.35 -17.63
CA ALA A 78 -3.53 -6.31 -18.65
C ALA A 78 -2.71 -7.62 -18.55
N MET A 79 -1.39 -7.51 -18.43
CA MET A 79 -0.49 -8.67 -18.25
C MET A 79 -0.86 -9.45 -16.96
N ALA A 80 -1.12 -8.75 -15.87
CA ALA A 80 -1.49 -9.39 -14.61
C ALA A 80 -2.80 -10.18 -14.75
N LYS A 81 -3.83 -9.58 -15.36
CA LYS A 81 -5.13 -10.24 -15.63
C LYS A 81 -5.00 -11.47 -16.51
N LEU A 82 -4.08 -11.46 -17.47
CA LEU A 82 -3.78 -12.60 -18.35
C LEU A 82 -2.90 -13.68 -17.70
N GLY A 83 -2.54 -13.54 -16.43
CA GLY A 83 -1.73 -14.51 -15.70
C GLY A 83 -0.22 -14.27 -15.77
N PHE A 84 0.25 -13.25 -16.49
CA PHE A 84 1.67 -12.90 -16.63
C PHE A 84 2.21 -12.02 -15.50
N TYR A 85 1.52 -11.97 -14.35
CA TYR A 85 1.88 -11.12 -13.21
C TYR A 85 3.28 -11.39 -12.64
N ARG A 86 3.81 -12.61 -12.80
CA ARG A 86 5.16 -12.97 -12.35
C ARG A 86 6.28 -12.26 -13.13
N PHE A 87 5.96 -11.70 -14.30
CA PHE A 87 6.90 -11.00 -15.19
C PHE A 87 6.80 -9.46 -15.08
N LEU A 88 5.99 -8.93 -14.15
CA LEU A 88 5.80 -7.49 -13.98
C LEU A 88 7.06 -6.74 -13.51
N GLY A 89 8.02 -7.44 -12.96
CA GLY A 89 9.30 -6.88 -12.50
C GLY A 89 10.46 -7.84 -12.68
N LYS A 90 11.66 -7.29 -12.65
CA LYS A 90 12.89 -8.06 -12.89
C LYS A 90 13.40 -8.81 -11.64
N ARG A 91 12.95 -8.42 -10.45
CA ARG A 91 13.38 -9.00 -9.18
C ARG A 91 12.19 -9.48 -8.37
N GLN A 92 12.38 -10.60 -7.68
CA GLN A 92 11.43 -11.15 -6.74
C GLN A 92 12.11 -11.29 -5.38
N PHE A 93 11.34 -11.02 -4.34
CA PHE A 93 11.72 -11.25 -2.96
C PHE A 93 10.70 -12.17 -2.30
N ARG A 94 11.14 -12.87 -1.26
CA ARG A 94 10.28 -13.76 -0.48
C ARG A 94 10.31 -13.33 0.98
N PHE A 95 9.14 -13.32 1.59
CA PHE A 95 9.00 -13.01 3.01
C PHE A 95 8.37 -14.18 3.74
N LEU A 96 8.99 -14.54 4.85
CA LEU A 96 8.44 -15.47 5.83
C LEU A 96 7.71 -14.66 6.90
N ILE A 97 6.62 -15.18 7.46
CA ILE A 97 5.80 -14.51 8.45
C ILE A 97 5.36 -13.13 7.94
N LEU A 98 4.16 -13.03 7.43
CA LEU A 98 3.59 -11.77 6.96
C LEU A 98 2.73 -11.13 8.05
N PRO A 99 2.63 -9.79 8.08
CA PRO A 99 1.70 -9.16 8.98
C PRO A 99 0.28 -9.62 8.62
N ASP A 100 -0.44 -10.10 9.62
CA ASP A 100 -1.82 -10.54 9.46
C ASP A 100 -2.77 -9.45 9.94
N PHE A 101 -3.54 -8.93 8.99
CA PHE A 101 -4.58 -7.92 9.25
C PHE A 101 -6.00 -8.54 9.19
N SER A 102 -6.12 -9.85 9.11
CA SER A 102 -7.40 -10.55 8.96
C SER A 102 -8.39 -10.19 10.08
N HIS A 103 -7.92 -10.10 11.30
CA HIS A 103 -8.74 -9.71 12.46
C HIS A 103 -9.32 -8.30 12.32
N ALA A 104 -8.53 -7.33 11.85
CA ALA A 104 -8.99 -5.94 11.69
C ALA A 104 -10.08 -5.81 10.62
N PHE A 105 -10.11 -6.73 9.65
CA PHE A 105 -11.09 -6.73 8.54
C PHE A 105 -12.16 -7.82 8.68
N GLY A 106 -12.16 -8.62 9.77
CA GLY A 106 -13.14 -9.68 10.00
C GLY A 106 -13.04 -10.84 8.98
N LEU A 107 -11.83 -11.15 8.50
CA LEU A 107 -11.56 -12.18 7.49
C LEU A 107 -10.67 -13.30 8.06
N GLN A 108 -10.57 -14.43 7.34
CA GLN A 108 -9.67 -15.52 7.71
C GLN A 108 -8.22 -15.30 7.27
N SER A 109 -8.03 -14.57 6.18
CA SER A 109 -6.70 -14.24 5.66
C SER A 109 -6.71 -12.99 4.82
N THR A 110 -5.58 -12.31 4.77
CA THR A 110 -5.37 -11.12 3.94
C THR A 110 -4.11 -11.24 3.08
N HIS A 111 -4.11 -10.47 2.00
CA HIS A 111 -2.97 -10.28 1.10
C HIS A 111 -2.52 -8.84 1.18
N VAL A 112 -1.21 -8.62 1.13
CA VAL A 112 -0.65 -7.28 1.31
C VAL A 112 0.27 -6.93 0.14
N ALA A 113 0.05 -5.78 -0.47
CA ALA A 113 1.02 -5.14 -1.34
C ALA A 113 1.70 -4.00 -0.58
N TYR A 114 2.98 -3.76 -0.86
CA TYR A 114 3.77 -2.77 -0.13
C TYR A 114 4.25 -1.64 -1.02
N PHE A 115 4.35 -0.46 -0.44
CA PHE A 115 5.05 0.69 -0.97
C PHE A 115 6.09 1.15 0.06
N THR A 116 7.35 1.22 -0.34
CA THR A 116 8.46 1.55 0.55
C THR A 116 8.44 2.99 1.09
N GLY A 117 7.53 3.81 0.58
CA GLY A 117 7.50 5.24 0.84
C GLY A 117 8.42 6.03 -0.10
N THR A 118 8.19 7.32 -0.17
CA THR A 118 9.11 8.26 -0.83
C THR A 118 10.29 8.51 0.09
N ASP A 119 11.51 8.45 -0.45
CA ASP A 119 12.69 8.78 0.33
C ASP A 119 12.60 10.21 0.88
N GLY A 120 13.03 10.38 2.12
CA GLY A 120 13.00 11.68 2.79
C GLY A 120 12.62 11.62 4.27
N PRO A 121 12.55 12.79 4.92
CA PRO A 121 12.26 12.88 6.35
C PRO A 121 10.88 12.31 6.71
N HIS A 122 9.87 12.50 5.87
CA HIS A 122 8.48 12.07 6.11
C HIS A 122 8.16 10.65 5.58
N ARG A 123 9.18 9.84 5.30
CA ARG A 123 8.99 8.49 4.80
C ARG A 123 8.19 7.64 5.80
N LYS A 124 7.22 6.93 5.29
CA LYS A 124 6.47 5.87 5.96
C LYS A 124 6.24 4.72 4.99
N THR A 125 6.26 3.50 5.48
CA THR A 125 5.86 2.33 4.73
C THR A 125 4.34 2.31 4.63
N SER A 126 3.82 2.11 3.42
CA SER A 126 2.39 1.97 3.18
C SER A 126 2.09 0.57 2.66
N MET A 127 0.98 0.00 3.10
CA MET A 127 0.53 -1.33 2.72
C MET A 127 -0.91 -1.23 2.24
N GLN A 128 -1.24 -1.94 1.17
CA GLN A 128 -2.60 -2.14 0.70
C GLN A 128 -3.03 -3.54 1.08
N VAL A 129 -4.10 -3.64 1.84
CA VAL A 129 -4.66 -4.91 2.31
C VAL A 129 -5.80 -5.32 1.38
N MET A 130 -5.80 -6.58 0.97
CA MET A 130 -6.73 -7.15 0.00
C MET A 130 -7.22 -8.52 0.47
N ASP A 131 -8.39 -8.92 0.01
CA ASP A 131 -8.84 -10.31 0.11
C ASP A 131 -8.23 -11.18 -1.01
N ILE A 132 -8.55 -12.49 -1.00
CA ILE A 132 -8.08 -13.46 -2.00
C ILE A 132 -8.61 -13.15 -3.42
N ASN A 133 -9.71 -12.43 -3.53
CA ASN A 133 -10.31 -12.02 -4.80
C ASN A 133 -9.72 -10.72 -5.34
N GLY A 134 -8.81 -10.06 -4.59
CA GLY A 134 -8.22 -8.78 -4.93
C GLY A 134 -9.11 -7.58 -4.61
N VAL A 135 -10.14 -7.76 -3.78
CA VAL A 135 -10.91 -6.62 -3.25
C VAL A 135 -10.03 -5.85 -2.27
N ILE A 136 -9.88 -4.55 -2.49
CA ILE A 136 -9.10 -3.68 -1.61
C ILE A 136 -9.93 -3.40 -0.37
N LEU A 137 -9.47 -3.90 0.77
CA LEU A 137 -10.13 -3.78 2.07
C LEU A 137 -9.76 -2.49 2.78
N GLY A 138 -8.49 -2.09 2.66
CA GLY A 138 -8.00 -0.90 3.33
C GLY A 138 -6.51 -0.68 3.16
N TYR A 139 -5.99 0.24 3.96
CA TYR A 139 -4.61 0.65 3.93
C TYR A 139 -4.00 0.66 5.32
N VAL A 140 -2.70 0.35 5.36
CA VAL A 140 -1.90 0.41 6.58
C VAL A 140 -0.74 1.36 6.36
N LYS A 141 -0.49 2.22 7.34
CA LYS A 141 0.66 3.12 7.37
C LYS A 141 1.50 2.79 8.59
N LEU A 142 2.79 2.58 8.37
CA LEU A 142 3.76 2.21 9.39
C LEU A 142 4.92 3.20 9.42
N SER A 143 5.32 3.61 10.62
CA SER A 143 6.57 4.33 10.82
C SER A 143 7.21 4.00 12.17
N ARG A 144 8.54 3.82 12.13
CA ARG A 144 9.41 3.69 13.30
C ARG A 144 10.05 5.00 13.71
N LYS A 145 9.94 6.04 12.87
CA LYS A 145 10.56 7.35 13.12
C LYS A 145 9.80 8.11 14.18
N ASN A 146 10.44 8.42 15.31
CA ASN A 146 9.81 9.08 16.46
C ASN A 146 9.09 10.39 16.11
N TYR A 147 9.62 11.16 15.14
CA TYR A 147 9.01 12.43 14.72
C TYR A 147 7.87 12.24 13.70
N ILE A 148 7.70 11.04 13.10
CA ILE A 148 6.59 10.72 12.20
C ILE A 148 5.42 10.06 12.94
N ARG A 149 5.70 9.31 13.98
CA ARG A 149 4.69 8.59 14.77
C ARG A 149 3.55 9.51 15.27
N PRO A 150 3.81 10.73 15.78
CA PRO A 150 2.75 11.67 16.16
C PRO A 150 1.82 12.05 14.99
N TYR A 151 2.33 12.11 13.75
CA TYR A 151 1.48 12.39 12.59
C TYR A 151 0.50 11.26 12.30
N LEU A 152 0.90 9.99 12.49
CA LEU A 152 -0.01 8.85 12.32
C LEU A 152 -1.11 8.83 13.40
N ARG A 153 -0.77 9.18 14.65
CA ARG A 153 -1.75 9.33 15.72
C ARG A 153 -2.74 10.47 15.42
N ASN A 154 -2.21 11.62 15.03
CA ASN A 154 -3.03 12.77 14.65
C ASN A 154 -3.91 12.45 13.43
N GLU A 155 -3.40 11.69 12.45
CA GLU A 155 -4.20 11.24 11.30
C GLU A 155 -5.37 10.37 11.76
N ALA A 156 -5.15 9.41 12.67
CA ALA A 156 -6.21 8.59 13.25
C ALA A 156 -7.26 9.44 13.97
N GLU A 157 -6.83 10.32 14.86
CA GLU A 157 -7.72 11.21 15.61
C GLU A 157 -8.54 12.13 14.68
N MET A 158 -7.92 12.70 13.65
CA MET A 158 -8.60 13.57 12.69
C MET A 158 -9.62 12.80 11.85
N LEU A 159 -9.31 11.57 11.42
CA LEU A 159 -10.26 10.72 10.71
C LEU A 159 -11.50 10.43 11.58
N GLU A 160 -11.31 10.11 12.85
CA GLU A 160 -12.41 9.86 13.78
C GLU A 160 -13.25 11.13 14.01
N ARG A 161 -12.60 12.29 14.23
CA ARG A 161 -13.29 13.57 14.40
C ARG A 161 -14.11 13.98 13.17
N VAL A 162 -13.50 13.91 11.97
CA VAL A 162 -14.19 14.28 10.72
C VAL A 162 -15.34 13.32 10.44
N ARG A 163 -15.17 12.03 10.75
CA ARG A 163 -16.23 11.04 10.62
C ARG A 163 -17.41 11.33 11.56
N ALA A 164 -17.14 11.79 12.79
CA ALA A 164 -18.16 12.17 13.76
C ALA A 164 -19.00 13.38 13.31
N LEU A 165 -18.54 14.15 12.30
CA LEU A 165 -19.32 15.27 11.72
C LEU A 165 -20.40 14.80 10.74
N ASP A 166 -20.47 13.50 10.43
CA ASP A 166 -21.46 12.86 9.56
C ASP A 166 -21.68 13.60 8.22
N ILE A 167 -20.59 13.87 7.51
CA ILE A 167 -20.59 14.62 6.27
C ILE A 167 -21.16 13.75 5.15
N GLU A 168 -22.41 13.97 4.77
CA GLU A 168 -23.14 13.19 3.75
C GLU A 168 -22.45 13.15 2.37
N SER A 169 -21.65 14.16 2.05
CA SER A 169 -21.02 14.33 0.72
C SER A 169 -19.61 13.72 0.60
N ALA A 170 -19.09 13.07 1.65
CA ALA A 170 -17.73 12.54 1.66
C ALA A 170 -17.63 11.18 2.37
N ASP A 171 -17.13 10.19 1.65
CA ASP A 171 -16.72 8.93 2.26
C ASP A 171 -15.40 9.11 3.00
N ILE A 172 -15.43 8.97 4.32
CA ILE A 172 -14.27 9.13 5.19
C ILE A 172 -13.81 7.76 5.67
N PRO A 173 -12.52 7.38 5.47
CA PRO A 173 -12.00 6.12 5.94
C PRO A 173 -12.22 5.93 7.45
N ARG A 174 -12.62 4.71 7.84
CA ARG A 174 -12.67 4.34 9.26
C ARG A 174 -11.29 3.94 9.75
N VAL A 175 -10.93 4.38 10.93
CA VAL A 175 -9.83 3.82 11.69
C VAL A 175 -10.27 2.46 12.22
N LEU A 176 -9.63 1.38 11.75
CA LEU A 176 -9.91 0.02 12.20
C LEU A 176 -9.03 -0.38 13.37
N ALA A 177 -7.78 0.11 13.37
CA ALA A 177 -6.84 -0.10 14.46
C ALA A 177 -5.74 0.96 14.45
N LEU A 178 -5.25 1.31 15.64
CA LEU A 178 -4.04 2.08 15.86
C LEU A 178 -3.17 1.33 16.86
N TYR A 179 -2.06 0.77 16.38
CA TYR A 179 -1.05 0.15 17.24
C TYR A 179 0.08 1.15 17.45
N ASP A 180 0.34 1.47 18.70
CA ASP A 180 1.38 2.42 19.08
C ASP A 180 2.16 1.86 20.26
N ASN A 181 3.40 1.45 20.00
CA ASN A 181 4.30 0.89 21.00
C ASN A 181 5.65 1.64 21.00
N ILE A 182 6.67 1.14 21.69
CA ILE A 182 7.97 1.81 21.77
C ILE A 182 8.69 1.82 20.40
N ASP A 183 8.48 0.81 19.56
CA ASP A 183 9.24 0.58 18.34
C ASP A 183 8.63 1.24 17.10
N PHE A 184 7.29 1.26 17.03
CA PHE A 184 6.58 1.77 15.85
C PHE A 184 5.17 2.29 16.17
N THR A 185 4.62 3.05 15.23
CA THR A 185 3.18 3.35 15.14
C THR A 185 2.65 2.80 13.83
N LEU A 186 1.53 2.07 13.89
CA LEU A 186 0.85 1.46 12.75
C LEU A 186 -0.63 1.85 12.78
N LEU A 187 -1.07 2.50 11.72
CA LEU A 187 -2.47 2.92 11.52
C LEU A 187 -3.11 2.05 10.45
N VAL A 188 -4.23 1.40 10.78
CA VAL A 188 -5.05 0.61 9.85
C VAL A 188 -6.35 1.35 9.58
N THR A 189 -6.66 1.57 8.31
CA THR A 189 -7.92 2.19 7.86
C THR A 189 -8.62 1.31 6.85
N ASP A 190 -9.94 1.39 6.77
CA ASP A 190 -10.66 0.79 5.64
C ASP A 190 -10.43 1.59 4.34
N SER A 191 -10.98 1.08 3.24
CA SER A 191 -10.93 1.73 1.94
C SER A 191 -12.29 2.37 1.62
N CYS A 192 -12.29 3.66 1.36
CA CYS A 192 -13.44 4.39 0.81
C CYS A 192 -13.46 4.42 -0.72
N LYS A 193 -12.56 3.69 -1.38
CA LYS A 193 -12.56 3.62 -2.84
C LYS A 193 -13.72 2.76 -3.32
N SER A 194 -14.85 3.40 -3.66
CA SER A 194 -15.87 2.75 -4.45
C SER A 194 -15.35 2.50 -5.89
N ALA A 195 -15.83 1.44 -6.53
CA ALA A 195 -15.50 1.14 -7.93
C ALA A 195 -15.88 2.29 -8.90
N ASP A 196 -16.75 3.19 -8.48
CA ASP A 196 -17.34 4.25 -9.30
C ASP A 196 -16.60 5.60 -9.27
N VAL A 197 -15.54 5.77 -8.47
CA VAL A 197 -14.77 7.03 -8.36
C VAL A 197 -13.96 7.39 -9.61
N ASN A 198 -14.02 6.59 -10.67
CA ASN A 198 -13.26 6.83 -11.90
C ASN A 198 -13.92 7.77 -12.92
N SER A 199 -15.07 8.37 -12.62
CA SER A 199 -15.69 9.34 -13.54
C SER A 199 -15.20 10.77 -13.27
N PRO A 200 -14.48 11.39 -14.24
CA PRO A 200 -14.06 12.80 -14.13
C PRO A 200 -15.23 13.78 -13.95
N LEU A 201 -16.45 13.35 -14.30
CA LEU A 201 -17.66 14.14 -14.17
C LEU A 201 -18.19 14.20 -12.74
N GLN A 202 -18.01 13.13 -11.95
CA GLN A 202 -18.42 13.14 -10.54
C GLN A 202 -17.50 14.03 -9.67
N LEU A 203 -16.20 14.05 -9.96
CA LEU A 203 -15.26 14.97 -9.32
C LEU A 203 -15.62 16.44 -9.56
N LYS A 204 -16.09 16.79 -10.77
CA LYS A 204 -16.54 18.15 -11.07
C LYS A 204 -17.82 18.56 -10.32
N ALA A 205 -18.77 17.67 -10.17
CA ALA A 205 -20.02 17.95 -9.44
C ALA A 205 -19.77 18.12 -7.93
N LEU A 206 -18.87 17.33 -7.34
CA LEU A 206 -18.45 17.48 -5.95
C LEU A 206 -17.69 18.80 -5.72
N HIS A 207 -16.72 19.17 -6.59
CA HIS A 207 -15.98 20.42 -6.48
C HIS A 207 -16.89 21.67 -6.59
N LEU A 208 -17.95 21.62 -7.43
CA LEU A 208 -18.89 22.72 -7.57
C LEU A 208 -19.84 22.90 -6.37
N LYS A 209 -19.98 21.89 -5.51
CA LYS A 209 -20.75 22.02 -4.25
C LYS A 209 -19.96 22.67 -3.12
N TRP A 210 -18.62 22.79 -3.26
CA TRP A 210 -17.73 23.36 -2.25
C TRP A 210 -17.24 24.77 -2.61
N LEU A 211 -17.62 25.30 -3.76
CA LEU A 211 -17.43 26.70 -4.22
C LEU A 211 -18.73 27.49 -4.05
#